data_b16f0708ee3fa6895f085cfdf377d3ad
#
_entry.id   b16f0708ee3fa6895f085cfdf377d3ad
#
_cell.length_a   1.000
_cell.length_b   1.000
_cell.length_c   1.000
_cell.angle_alpha   90.00
_cell.angle_beta   90.00
_cell.angle_gamma   90.00
#
_symmetry.space_group_name_H-M   'P 1'
#
loop_
_entity.id
_entity.type
_entity.pdbx_description
1 polymer ?
#
loop_
_entity_poly.entity_id
_entity_poly.type
_entity_poly.pdbx_seq_one_letter_code
_entity_poly.pdbx_strand_id
1 'polypeptide(L)'
;MTTIDWQVLKKSAISAMEKAYAPYSKFPVGVAAQVDDGRIITGCNVENASYGLGLCAECGLVSNLVLTGRSIIRAIYCVDAHGNALSPCGRCRQLLWEHSTPDTQFMTPDGPAPLSSLLPWAFGPENL
;
A
#
# COMPACT_ATOMS: atom_id res chain seq x y z
N MET A 1 2.69 -10.87 18.28
CA MET A 1 2.59 -10.51 16.84
C MET A 1 1.17 -10.76 16.39
N THR A 2 0.53 -9.78 15.75
CA THR A 2 -0.84 -9.90 15.29
C THR A 2 -0.89 -10.77 14.03
N THR A 3 -1.82 -11.74 14.00
CA THR A 3 -2.05 -12.54 12.81
C THR A 3 -2.59 -11.66 11.68
N ILE A 4 -2.12 -11.89 10.44
CA ILE A 4 -2.61 -11.16 9.28
C ILE A 4 -4.00 -11.65 8.90
N ASP A 5 -4.95 -10.72 8.82
CA ASP A 5 -6.31 -11.00 8.34
C ASP A 5 -6.45 -10.43 6.92
N TRP A 6 -6.17 -11.26 5.94
CA TRP A 6 -6.19 -10.86 4.52
C TRP A 6 -7.59 -10.46 4.05
N GLN A 7 -8.64 -11.03 4.61
CA GLN A 7 -10.01 -10.69 4.23
C GLN A 7 -10.38 -9.27 4.70
N VAL A 8 -9.99 -8.92 5.93
CA VAL A 8 -10.21 -7.57 6.45
C VAL A 8 -9.40 -6.56 5.64
N LEU A 9 -8.14 -6.89 5.31
CA LEU A 9 -7.30 -6.01 4.49
C LEU A 9 -7.92 -5.79 3.11
N LYS A 10 -8.41 -6.86 2.47
CA LYS A 10 -9.06 -6.76 1.17
C LYS A 10 -10.27 -5.85 1.22
N LYS A 11 -11.14 -6.04 2.21
CA LYS A 11 -12.35 -5.21 2.37
C LYS A 11 -11.98 -3.75 2.60
N SER A 12 -10.99 -3.48 3.42
CA SER A 12 -10.54 -2.12 3.70
C SER A 12 -9.94 -1.46 2.47
N ALA A 13 -9.16 -2.20 1.67
CA ALA A 13 -8.59 -1.71 0.43
C ALA A 13 -9.69 -1.38 -0.59
N ILE A 14 -10.70 -2.24 -0.73
CA ILE A 14 -11.84 -2.02 -1.63
C ILE A 14 -12.61 -0.77 -1.19
N SER A 15 -12.89 -0.62 0.10
CA SER A 15 -13.57 0.56 0.63
C SER A 15 -12.81 1.85 0.31
N ALA A 16 -11.48 1.83 0.44
CA ALA A 16 -10.64 2.98 0.09
C ALA A 16 -10.67 3.24 -1.42
N MET A 17 -10.59 2.19 -2.23
CA MET A 17 -10.62 2.29 -3.70
C MET A 17 -11.90 2.98 -4.18
N GLU A 18 -13.03 2.70 -3.55
CA GLU A 18 -14.31 3.30 -3.92
C GLU A 18 -14.34 4.81 -3.70
N LYS A 19 -13.44 5.35 -2.90
CA LYS A 19 -13.31 6.79 -2.62
C LYS A 19 -12.23 7.47 -3.46
N ALA A 20 -11.53 6.74 -4.31
CA ALA A 20 -10.44 7.27 -5.12
C ALA A 20 -10.94 8.37 -6.05
N TYR A 21 -10.07 9.35 -6.29
CA TYR A 21 -10.32 10.41 -7.24
C TYR A 21 -9.52 10.14 -8.51
N ALA A 22 -10.15 9.47 -9.48
CA ALA A 22 -9.51 9.07 -10.74
C ALA A 22 -10.33 9.46 -11.95
N PRO A 23 -10.63 10.78 -12.14
CA PRO A 23 -11.52 11.22 -13.22
C PRO A 23 -10.89 11.10 -14.62
N TYR A 24 -9.57 11.09 -14.71
CA TYR A 24 -8.87 11.10 -16.00
C TYR A 24 -8.60 9.70 -16.50
N SER A 25 -7.96 8.86 -15.68
CA SER A 25 -7.60 7.49 -16.06
C SER A 25 -8.77 6.52 -15.95
N LYS A 26 -9.75 6.80 -15.10
CA LYS A 26 -10.80 5.85 -14.72
C LYS A 26 -10.22 4.58 -14.09
N PHE A 27 -9.05 4.70 -13.43
CA PHE A 27 -8.35 3.58 -12.80
C PHE A 27 -8.22 3.85 -11.30
N PRO A 28 -9.28 3.57 -10.52
CA PRO A 28 -9.22 3.75 -9.07
C PRO A 28 -8.41 2.64 -8.42
N VAL A 29 -7.63 3.01 -7.40
CA VAL A 29 -6.80 2.10 -6.64
C VAL A 29 -7.03 2.35 -5.14
N GLY A 30 -7.12 1.28 -4.37
CA GLY A 30 -7.14 1.35 -2.92
C GLY A 30 -6.08 0.46 -2.33
N VAL A 31 -5.60 0.82 -1.14
CA VAL A 31 -4.60 0.04 -0.45
C VAL A 31 -4.89 0.03 1.05
N ALA A 32 -4.62 -1.09 1.69
CA ALA A 32 -4.74 -1.25 3.13
C ALA A 32 -3.49 -1.93 3.66
N ALA A 33 -3.05 -1.51 4.83
CA ALA A 33 -1.91 -2.12 5.50
C ALA A 33 -2.26 -2.42 6.95
N GLN A 34 -1.84 -3.58 7.42
CA GLN A 34 -1.88 -3.91 8.84
C GLN A 34 -0.51 -3.57 9.42
N VAL A 35 -0.50 -2.79 10.48
CA VAL A 35 0.73 -2.37 11.14
C VAL A 35 0.93 -3.14 12.44
N ASP A 36 2.12 -2.99 13.03
CA ASP A 36 2.58 -3.83 14.13
C ASP A 36 1.71 -3.73 15.38
N ASP A 37 1.07 -2.58 15.61
CA ASP A 37 0.16 -2.40 16.75
C ASP A 37 -1.27 -2.91 16.47
N GLY A 38 -1.51 -3.51 15.32
CA GLY A 38 -2.79 -4.13 14.95
C GLY A 38 -3.74 -3.23 14.17
N ARG A 39 -3.42 -1.93 14.03
CA ARG A 39 -4.30 -1.02 13.26
C ARG A 39 -4.24 -1.32 11.77
N ILE A 40 -5.33 -0.97 11.08
CA ILE A 40 -5.41 -0.99 9.62
C ILE A 40 -5.36 0.46 9.13
N ILE A 41 -4.40 0.75 8.26
CA ILE A 41 -4.22 2.06 7.64
C ILE A 41 -4.58 1.93 6.16
N THR A 42 -5.25 2.93 5.59
CA THR A 42 -5.72 2.86 4.21
C THR A 42 -5.31 4.09 3.41
N GLY A 43 -5.41 3.96 2.09
CA GLY A 43 -5.20 5.06 1.16
C GLY A 43 -5.86 4.77 -0.17
N CYS A 44 -6.08 5.82 -0.96
CA CYS A 44 -6.58 5.71 -2.32
C CYS A 44 -5.81 6.66 -3.22
N ASN A 45 -5.83 6.42 -4.54
CA ASN A 45 -5.15 7.32 -5.46
C ASN A 45 -5.95 8.60 -5.68
N VAL A 46 -5.23 9.68 -5.91
CA VAL A 46 -5.80 11.01 -6.15
C VAL A 46 -5.10 11.60 -7.35
N GLU A 47 -5.83 11.73 -8.44
CA GLU A 47 -5.30 12.28 -9.68
C GLU A 47 -5.34 13.80 -9.68
N ASN A 48 -4.63 14.38 -10.62
CA ASN A 48 -4.58 15.82 -10.82
C ASN A 48 -4.50 16.10 -12.32
N ALA A 49 -5.14 17.19 -12.76
CA ALA A 49 -5.03 17.62 -14.16
C ALA A 49 -3.56 17.87 -14.56
N SER A 50 -2.74 18.27 -13.61
CA SER A 50 -1.28 18.29 -13.77
C SER A 50 -0.76 16.89 -13.40
N TYR A 51 -0.47 16.09 -14.39
CA TYR A 51 -0.16 14.66 -14.21
C TYR A 51 0.99 14.39 -13.25
N GLY A 52 1.95 15.32 -13.19
CA GLY A 52 3.08 15.18 -12.27
C GLY A 52 2.71 15.31 -10.80
N LEU A 53 1.50 15.77 -10.47
CA LEU A 53 1.02 15.96 -9.10
C LEU A 53 0.11 14.83 -8.62
N GLY A 54 -0.11 13.81 -9.45
CA GLY A 54 -0.92 12.65 -9.06
C GLY A 54 -0.29 11.89 -7.90
N LEU A 55 -1.14 11.38 -7.00
CA LEU A 55 -0.70 10.61 -5.83
C LEU A 55 -1.19 9.18 -5.96
N CYS A 56 -0.27 8.22 -5.88
CA CYS A 56 -0.62 6.82 -5.77
C CYS A 56 -1.32 6.54 -4.43
N ALA A 57 -2.10 5.49 -4.37
CA ALA A 57 -2.82 5.10 -3.15
C ALA A 57 -1.87 4.94 -1.95
N GLU A 58 -0.68 4.42 -2.19
CA GLU A 58 0.32 4.18 -1.14
C GLU A 58 0.84 5.49 -0.55
N CYS A 59 0.85 6.60 -1.30
CA CYS A 59 1.23 7.91 -0.76
C CYS A 59 0.26 8.33 0.34
N GLY A 60 -1.05 8.16 0.11
CA GLY A 60 -2.07 8.46 1.11
C GLY A 60 -1.96 7.55 2.32
N LEU A 61 -1.70 6.26 2.09
CA LEU A 61 -1.52 5.31 3.18
C LEU A 61 -0.34 5.70 4.08
N VAL A 62 0.82 5.99 3.49
CA VAL A 62 2.03 6.34 4.24
C VAL A 62 1.84 7.65 5.01
N SER A 63 1.23 8.65 4.36
CA SER A 63 0.93 9.92 5.04
C SER A 63 0.01 9.71 6.24
N ASN A 64 -1.04 8.90 6.06
CA ASN A 64 -1.98 8.58 7.13
C ASN A 64 -1.31 7.78 8.25
N LEU A 65 -0.45 6.85 7.91
CA LEU A 65 0.31 6.08 8.89
C LEU A 65 1.15 6.99 9.79
N VAL A 66 1.89 7.91 9.20
CA VAL A 66 2.75 8.83 9.97
C VAL A 66 1.89 9.77 10.82
N LEU A 67 0.81 10.32 10.24
CA LEU A 67 -0.06 11.26 10.93
C LEU A 67 -0.73 10.65 12.16
N THR A 68 -1.12 9.38 12.08
CA THR A 68 -1.87 8.71 13.16
C THR A 68 -0.98 7.93 14.13
N GLY A 69 0.32 7.95 13.93
CA GLY A 69 1.28 7.25 14.78
C GLY A 69 2.02 6.17 14.01
N ARG A 70 3.25 6.49 13.58
CA ARG A 70 4.05 5.57 12.76
C ARG A 70 4.31 4.25 13.48
N SER A 71 4.04 3.16 12.78
CA SER A 71 4.32 1.79 13.24
C SER A 71 4.77 0.98 12.02
N ILE A 72 5.47 -0.12 12.24
CA ILE A 72 6.00 -0.93 11.14
C ILE A 72 4.85 -1.65 10.41
N ILE A 73 4.85 -1.58 9.10
CA ILE A 73 3.88 -2.28 8.26
C ILE A 73 4.23 -3.77 8.24
N ARG A 74 3.23 -4.62 8.49
CA ARG A 74 3.39 -6.09 8.49
C ARG A 74 2.75 -6.76 7.30
N ALA A 75 1.66 -6.19 6.75
CA ALA A 75 0.97 -6.77 5.61
C ALA A 75 0.32 -5.67 4.78
N ILE A 76 0.28 -5.85 3.47
CA ILE A 76 -0.26 -4.85 2.54
C ILE A 76 -1.14 -5.54 1.51
N TYR A 77 -2.29 -4.96 1.23
CA TYR A 77 -3.20 -5.40 0.17
C TYR A 77 -3.59 -4.18 -0.67
N CYS A 78 -3.20 -4.19 -1.94
CA CYS A 78 -3.58 -3.15 -2.90
C CYS A 78 -4.56 -3.74 -3.91
N VAL A 79 -5.60 -3.01 -4.28
CA VAL A 79 -6.65 -3.51 -5.18
C VAL A 79 -6.94 -2.53 -6.30
N ASP A 80 -7.37 -3.09 -7.46
CA ASP A 80 -7.89 -2.35 -8.60
C ASP A 80 -9.42 -2.14 -8.47
N ALA A 81 -10.04 -1.62 -9.55
CA ALA A 81 -11.47 -1.33 -9.57
C ALA A 81 -12.37 -2.56 -9.37
N HIS A 82 -11.84 -3.74 -9.62
CA HIS A 82 -12.57 -5.01 -9.49
C HIS A 82 -12.26 -5.72 -8.15
N GLY A 83 -11.48 -5.10 -7.29
CA GLY A 83 -11.08 -5.70 -6.02
C GLY A 83 -10.00 -6.76 -6.15
N ASN A 84 -9.36 -6.86 -7.31
CA ASN A 84 -8.27 -7.81 -7.53
C ASN A 84 -6.95 -7.26 -7.02
N ALA A 85 -6.10 -8.15 -6.52
CA ALA A 85 -4.77 -7.79 -6.04
C ALA A 85 -3.96 -7.12 -7.15
N LEU A 86 -3.38 -5.96 -6.85
CA LEU A 86 -2.62 -5.15 -7.77
C LEU A 86 -1.24 -4.90 -7.20
N SER A 87 -0.19 -5.16 -8.00
CA SER A 87 1.17 -4.87 -7.57
C SER A 87 1.42 -3.36 -7.58
N PRO A 88 2.13 -2.81 -6.58
CA PRO A 88 2.43 -1.39 -6.54
C PRO A 88 3.47 -1.03 -7.61
N CYS A 89 3.43 0.21 -8.08
CA CYS A 89 4.48 0.70 -8.98
C CYS A 89 5.84 0.71 -8.27
N GLY A 90 6.92 0.84 -9.04
CA GLY A 90 8.27 0.80 -8.46
C GLY A 90 8.52 1.90 -7.44
N ARG A 91 8.00 3.11 -7.69
CA ARG A 91 8.11 4.22 -6.73
C ARG A 91 7.43 3.87 -5.40
N CYS A 92 6.26 3.26 -5.44
CA CYS A 92 5.53 2.90 -4.23
C CYS A 92 6.19 1.74 -3.48
N ARG A 93 6.88 0.84 -4.17
CA ARG A 93 7.65 -0.22 -3.51
C ARG A 93 8.74 0.38 -2.63
N GLN A 94 9.46 1.38 -3.13
CA GLN A 94 10.47 2.09 -2.35
C GLN A 94 9.84 2.87 -1.20
N LEU A 95 8.71 3.54 -1.45
CA LEU A 95 7.99 4.29 -0.43
C LEU A 95 7.55 3.39 0.74
N LEU A 96 6.99 2.23 0.43
CA LEU A 96 6.54 1.26 1.44
C LEU A 96 7.72 0.62 2.18
N TRP A 97 8.85 0.44 1.50
CA TRP A 97 10.04 -0.17 2.08
C TRP A 97 10.52 0.57 3.32
N GLU A 98 10.45 1.90 3.30
CA GLU A 98 10.88 2.75 4.41
C GLU A 98 10.17 2.41 5.73
N HIS A 99 8.91 1.96 5.64
CA HIS A 99 8.04 1.73 6.80
C HIS A 99 7.76 0.25 7.05
N SER A 100 8.53 -0.62 6.40
CA SER A 100 8.33 -2.07 6.42
C SER A 100 9.60 -2.78 6.86
N THR A 101 9.54 -4.12 6.87
CA THR A 101 10.73 -4.97 6.96
C THR A 101 10.83 -5.79 5.68
N PRO A 102 11.99 -6.42 5.40
CA PRO A 102 12.09 -7.32 4.24
C PRO A 102 11.04 -8.45 4.24
N ASP A 103 10.58 -8.83 5.43
CA ASP A 103 9.60 -9.92 5.60
C ASP A 103 8.14 -9.45 5.56
N THR A 104 7.89 -8.14 5.48
CA THR A 104 6.53 -7.61 5.33
C THR A 104 5.84 -8.32 4.16
N GLN A 105 4.62 -8.83 4.38
CA GLN A 105 3.90 -9.59 3.37
C GLN A 105 3.09 -8.67 2.48
N PHE A 106 3.20 -8.88 1.18
CA PHE A 106 2.41 -8.14 0.18
C PHE A 106 1.53 -9.13 -0.58
N MET A 107 0.23 -8.82 -0.73
CA MET A 107 -0.66 -9.67 -1.52
C MET A 107 -0.40 -9.42 -3.00
N THR A 108 0.16 -10.41 -3.68
CA THR A 108 0.36 -10.37 -5.13
C THR A 108 -0.79 -11.11 -5.82
N PRO A 109 -0.93 -10.98 -7.16
CA PRO A 109 -1.90 -11.80 -7.90
C PRO A 109 -1.72 -13.32 -7.69
N ASP A 110 -0.53 -13.75 -7.32
CA ASP A 110 -0.22 -15.16 -7.08
C ASP A 110 -0.22 -15.55 -5.60
N GLY A 111 -0.67 -14.65 -4.72
CA GLY A 111 -0.71 -14.88 -3.28
C GLY A 111 0.31 -14.03 -2.51
N PRO A 112 0.37 -14.18 -1.18
CA PRO A 112 1.29 -13.38 -0.37
C PRO A 112 2.76 -13.64 -0.72
N ALA A 113 3.56 -12.58 -0.74
CA ALA A 113 4.99 -12.65 -0.97
C ALA A 113 5.72 -11.63 -0.09
N PRO A 114 6.97 -11.89 0.32
CA PRO A 114 7.71 -10.91 1.12
C PRO A 114 8.08 -9.68 0.27
N LEU A 115 8.07 -8.51 0.92
CA LEU A 115 8.37 -7.26 0.22
C LEU A 115 9.76 -7.28 -0.42
N SER A 116 10.71 -8.03 0.17
CA SER A 116 12.04 -8.22 -0.40
C SER A 116 12.03 -8.82 -1.81
N SER A 117 10.99 -9.59 -2.17
CA SER A 117 10.87 -10.14 -3.53
C SER A 117 10.32 -9.12 -4.52
N LEU A 118 9.65 -8.07 -4.04
CA LEU A 118 9.12 -7.00 -4.89
C LEU A 118 10.12 -5.86 -5.08
N LEU A 119 11.15 -5.78 -4.23
CA LEU A 119 12.20 -4.76 -4.31
C LEU A 119 13.55 -5.39 -3.98
N PRO A 120 14.08 -6.23 -4.89
CA PRO A 120 15.39 -6.86 -4.67
C PRO A 120 16.49 -5.81 -4.60
N TRP A 121 17.50 -6.07 -3.74
CA TRP A 121 18.66 -5.18 -3.59
C TRP A 121 18.25 -3.75 -3.23
N ALA A 122 17.23 -3.62 -2.38
CA ALA A 122 16.62 -2.34 -2.07
C ALA A 122 17.61 -1.37 -1.40
N PHE A 123 17.57 -0.11 -1.83
CA PHE A 123 18.17 0.98 -1.07
C PHE A 123 17.28 1.31 0.13
N GLY A 124 17.87 1.49 1.29
CA GLY A 124 17.12 1.78 2.50
C GLY A 124 17.94 2.53 3.55
N PRO A 125 17.33 2.78 4.72
CA PRO A 125 17.99 3.55 5.79
C PRO A 125 19.33 2.99 6.23
N GLU A 126 19.53 1.68 6.12
CA GLU A 126 20.79 1.02 6.48
C GLU A 126 21.95 1.44 5.57
N ASN A 127 21.67 2.06 4.42
CA ASN A 127 22.70 2.54 3.50
C ASN A 127 23.16 3.96 3.82
N LEU A 128 22.50 4.65 4.76
CA LEU A 128 22.80 6.04 5.11
C LEU A 128 23.57 6.17 6.47
#